data_98b4191fdf0bf0bec9674bd313def1c9
#
_entry.id   98b4191fdf0bf0bec9674bd313def1c9
#
_cell.length_a   1.000
_cell.length_b   1.000
_cell.length_c   1.000
_cell.angle_alpha   90.00
_cell.angle_beta   90.00
_cell.angle_gamma   90.00
#
_symmetry.space_group_name_H-M   'P 1'
#
loop_
_entity.id
_entity.type
_entity.pdbx_description
1 polymer ?
#
loop_
_entity_poly.entity_id
_entity_poly.type
_entity_poly.pdbx_seq_one_letter_code
_entity_poly.pdbx_strand_id
1 'polypeptide(L)'
;MLVTGFPAGMFQTNCYILAQDDACECVVVDPGQDAAEPLFEYLDSKDMSVTAVLLTHGHLDHVWSAREVCERYSVPAYIHPEDRYMLSDPARGIGPKMKEFIQGMTFVEPDEVIELADGDKITEAGMTFVVDHTPGHTQGSVVFRTQANTESGPVDLAFTGDTLFQGSIGRSDLPGGNHEQLLASIARKLLVLGDETVVLPGHGGNSSIGAERSSNPFLVGLSAQE
;
A
#
# COMPACT_ATOMS: atom_id res chain seq x y z
N MET A 1 -3.89 -4.41 18.55
CA MET A 1 -3.41 -3.48 17.50
C MET A 1 -4.61 -2.88 16.78
N LEU A 2 -4.67 -1.56 16.66
CA LEU A 2 -5.63 -0.87 15.79
C LEU A 2 -5.22 -1.06 14.33
N VAL A 3 -6.14 -1.52 13.50
CA VAL A 3 -6.04 -1.49 12.04
C VAL A 3 -7.37 -0.94 11.53
N THR A 4 -7.35 0.24 10.99
CA THR A 4 -8.52 0.90 10.43
C THR A 4 -8.15 1.54 9.10
N GLY A 5 -9.14 1.92 8.31
CA GLY A 5 -8.92 2.58 7.03
C GLY A 5 -10.23 3.08 6.45
N PHE A 6 -10.10 3.90 5.45
CA PHE A 6 -11.23 4.48 4.72
C PHE A 6 -10.87 4.63 3.23
N PRO A 7 -11.83 4.47 2.33
CA PRO A 7 -11.64 4.78 0.92
C PRO A 7 -11.61 6.29 0.71
N ALA A 8 -10.62 6.79 -0.04
CA ALA A 8 -10.41 8.21 -0.30
C ALA A 8 -10.47 8.56 -1.79
N GLY A 9 -10.90 9.78 -2.07
CA GLY A 9 -10.88 10.37 -3.40
C GLY A 9 -11.79 9.68 -4.42
N MET A 10 -11.64 10.10 -5.69
CA MET A 10 -12.46 9.60 -6.80
C MET A 10 -12.16 8.14 -7.16
N PHE A 11 -10.97 7.65 -6.81
CA PHE A 11 -10.52 6.28 -7.06
C PHE A 11 -10.90 5.32 -5.95
N GLN A 12 -11.38 5.82 -4.80
CA GLN A 12 -11.74 5.04 -3.61
C GLN A 12 -10.57 4.18 -3.12
N THR A 13 -9.35 4.77 -3.12
CA THR A 13 -8.14 4.11 -2.63
C THR A 13 -8.19 4.00 -1.12
N ASN A 14 -7.94 2.82 -0.60
CA ASN A 14 -7.94 2.56 0.83
C ASN A 14 -6.69 3.17 1.49
N CYS A 15 -6.90 4.21 2.30
CA CYS A 15 -5.90 4.75 3.21
C CYS A 15 -5.99 4.01 4.54
N TYR A 16 -4.90 3.36 4.98
CA TYR A 16 -4.90 2.60 6.24
C TYR A 16 -4.12 3.32 7.34
N ILE A 17 -4.57 3.13 8.58
CA ILE A 17 -3.95 3.63 9.81
C ILE A 17 -3.69 2.45 10.73
N LEU A 18 -2.45 2.28 11.16
CA LEU A 18 -2.03 1.21 12.04
C LEU A 18 -1.40 1.78 13.31
N ALA A 19 -1.80 1.27 14.47
CA ALA A 19 -1.20 1.62 15.74
C ALA A 19 -1.18 0.42 16.68
N GLN A 20 -0.22 0.38 17.61
CA GLN A 20 -0.31 -0.54 18.74
C GLN A 20 -1.51 -0.16 19.65
N ASP A 21 -1.99 -1.12 20.45
CA ASP A 21 -3.05 -0.83 21.41
C ASP A 21 -2.58 0.26 22.40
N ASP A 22 -3.47 1.22 22.65
CA ASP A 22 -3.24 2.35 23.56
C ASP A 22 -2.04 3.26 23.18
N ALA A 23 -1.50 3.14 21.95
CA ALA A 23 -0.41 3.99 21.46
C ALA A 23 -0.95 5.30 20.86
N CYS A 24 -0.20 6.40 21.10
CA CYS A 24 -0.43 7.69 20.45
C CYS A 24 0.30 7.81 19.09
N GLU A 25 1.05 6.79 18.71
CA GLU A 25 1.82 6.77 17.45
C GLU A 25 1.22 5.78 16.46
N CYS A 26 1.21 6.16 15.18
CA CYS A 26 0.69 5.32 14.12
C CYS A 26 1.54 5.40 12.83
N VAL A 27 1.31 4.42 11.98
CA VAL A 27 1.79 4.40 10.60
C VAL A 27 0.61 4.58 9.65
N VAL A 28 0.79 5.34 8.58
CA VAL A 28 -0.20 5.53 7.52
C VAL A 28 0.27 4.80 6.27
N VAL A 29 -0.63 4.03 5.63
CA VAL A 29 -0.36 3.36 4.35
C VAL A 29 -1.24 3.98 3.28
N ASP A 30 -0.63 4.34 2.15
CA ASP A 30 -1.26 4.87 0.94
C ASP A 30 -2.24 6.03 1.20
N PRO A 31 -1.79 7.19 1.72
CA PRO A 31 -2.64 8.38 1.82
C PRO A 31 -2.87 8.97 0.41
N GLY A 32 -3.90 8.47 -0.25
CA GLY A 32 -4.25 8.78 -1.62
C GLY A 32 -4.92 10.14 -1.81
N GLN A 33 -5.62 10.28 -2.94
CA GLN A 33 -6.33 11.51 -3.27
C GLN A 33 -7.38 11.83 -2.19
N ASP A 34 -7.41 13.10 -1.74
CA ASP A 34 -8.37 13.62 -0.75
C ASP A 34 -8.33 12.86 0.61
N ALA A 35 -7.25 12.12 0.90
CA ALA A 35 -7.10 11.39 2.16
C ALA A 35 -6.67 12.28 3.32
N ALA A 36 -5.99 13.39 3.09
CA ALA A 36 -5.35 14.19 4.15
C ALA A 36 -6.35 14.72 5.19
N GLU A 37 -7.42 15.40 4.75
CA GLU A 37 -8.38 16.03 5.67
C GLU A 37 -9.08 14.99 6.57
N PRO A 38 -9.74 13.92 6.06
CA PRO A 38 -10.38 12.93 6.92
C PRO A 38 -9.36 12.16 7.79
N LEU A 39 -8.14 11.94 7.30
CA LEU A 39 -7.06 11.35 8.09
C LEU A 39 -6.72 12.24 9.30
N PHE A 40 -6.51 13.53 9.07
CA PHE A 40 -6.17 14.47 10.14
C PHE A 40 -7.28 14.61 11.17
N GLU A 41 -8.53 14.71 10.74
CA GLU A 41 -9.68 14.73 11.64
C GLU A 41 -9.73 13.48 12.53
N TYR A 42 -9.50 12.31 11.93
CA TYR A 42 -9.47 11.05 12.67
C TYR A 42 -8.34 11.04 13.71
N LEU A 43 -7.11 11.37 13.29
CA LEU A 43 -5.93 11.36 14.16
C LEU A 43 -6.04 12.38 15.30
N ASP A 44 -6.49 13.61 14.99
CA ASP A 44 -6.72 14.66 16.01
C ASP A 44 -7.78 14.21 17.03
N SER A 45 -8.85 13.53 16.58
CA SER A 45 -9.90 13.02 17.47
C SER A 45 -9.42 11.93 18.44
N LYS A 46 -8.30 11.27 18.13
CA LYS A 46 -7.70 10.18 18.90
C LYS A 46 -6.40 10.58 19.61
N ASP A 47 -5.96 11.84 19.47
CA ASP A 47 -4.67 12.33 19.97
C ASP A 47 -3.49 11.47 19.48
N MET A 48 -3.52 11.13 18.17
CA MET A 48 -2.54 10.28 17.51
C MET A 48 -1.61 11.09 16.62
N SER A 49 -0.35 10.64 16.52
CA SER A 49 0.70 11.21 15.67
C SER A 49 1.23 10.16 14.70
N VAL A 50 1.47 10.55 13.45
CA VAL A 50 2.09 9.69 12.44
C VAL A 50 3.60 9.64 12.69
N THR A 51 4.22 8.45 12.57
CA THR A 51 5.68 8.27 12.59
C THR A 51 6.25 7.99 11.20
N ALA A 52 5.45 7.45 10.30
CA ALA A 52 5.87 7.13 8.93
C ALA A 52 4.68 7.02 7.97
N VAL A 53 4.93 7.30 6.70
CA VAL A 53 4.04 7.00 5.57
C VAL A 53 4.64 5.87 4.75
N LEU A 54 3.93 4.76 4.59
CA LEU A 54 4.32 3.62 3.78
C LEU A 54 3.54 3.65 2.46
N LEU A 55 4.26 3.65 1.34
CA LEU A 55 3.67 3.69 0.01
C LEU A 55 3.87 2.34 -0.68
N THR A 56 2.76 1.67 -1.01
CA THR A 56 2.80 0.36 -1.66
C THR A 56 3.34 0.46 -3.08
N HIS A 57 3.06 1.56 -3.77
CA HIS A 57 3.57 1.88 -5.11
C HIS A 57 3.36 3.37 -5.43
N GLY A 58 3.86 3.81 -6.59
CA GLY A 58 3.93 5.23 -6.93
C GLY A 58 2.74 5.79 -7.70
N HIS A 59 1.65 5.06 -7.94
CA HIS A 59 0.50 5.61 -8.63
C HIS A 59 -0.15 6.74 -7.85
N LEU A 60 -0.58 7.76 -8.57
CA LEU A 60 -1.01 9.04 -8.03
C LEU A 60 -2.13 8.92 -6.98
N ASP A 61 -3.06 8.02 -7.20
CA ASP A 61 -4.19 7.79 -6.30
C ASP A 61 -3.79 7.18 -4.96
N HIS A 62 -2.58 6.59 -4.84
CA HIS A 62 -2.00 6.10 -3.58
C HIS A 62 -1.10 7.12 -2.88
N VAL A 63 -0.46 8.01 -3.64
CA VAL A 63 0.60 8.89 -3.10
C VAL A 63 0.18 10.35 -3.02
N TRP A 64 -1.01 10.72 -3.47
CA TRP A 64 -1.44 12.11 -3.65
C TRP A 64 -1.27 12.98 -2.41
N SER A 65 -1.71 12.51 -1.25
CA SER A 65 -1.63 13.25 0.01
C SER A 65 -0.37 12.93 0.83
N ALA A 66 0.54 12.06 0.32
CA ALA A 66 1.71 11.61 1.08
C ALA A 66 2.59 12.79 1.54
N ARG A 67 2.86 13.76 0.65
CA ARG A 67 3.63 14.95 0.99
C ARG A 67 2.98 15.74 2.13
N GLU A 68 1.68 16.00 2.04
CA GLU A 68 0.96 16.79 3.04
C GLU A 68 0.97 16.11 4.43
N VAL A 69 0.82 14.78 4.46
CA VAL A 69 0.91 14.00 5.70
C VAL A 69 2.34 14.05 6.26
N CYS A 70 3.36 13.85 5.43
CA CYS A 70 4.76 13.91 5.85
C CYS A 70 5.14 15.30 6.38
N GLU A 71 4.72 16.37 5.73
CA GLU A 71 4.98 17.75 6.17
C GLU A 71 4.31 18.06 7.51
N ARG A 72 3.04 17.65 7.71
CA ARG A 72 2.31 17.91 8.95
C ARG A 72 2.99 17.28 10.18
N TYR A 73 3.49 16.06 10.05
CA TYR A 73 4.07 15.32 11.17
C TYR A 73 5.60 15.30 11.17
N SER A 74 6.24 15.87 10.13
CA SER A 74 7.71 15.89 9.95
C SER A 74 8.30 14.48 9.95
N VAL A 75 7.72 13.58 9.13
CA VAL A 75 8.05 12.15 9.05
C VAL A 75 8.43 11.72 7.63
N PRO A 76 9.20 10.64 7.47
CA PRO A 76 9.56 10.12 6.16
C PRO A 76 8.41 9.41 5.45
N ALA A 77 8.48 9.38 4.11
CA ALA A 77 7.76 8.43 3.28
C ALA A 77 8.70 7.29 2.85
N TYR A 78 8.19 6.07 2.86
CA TYR A 78 8.89 4.87 2.40
C TYR A 78 8.30 4.43 1.06
N ILE A 79 9.16 4.24 0.04
CA ILE A 79 8.75 3.78 -1.29
C ILE A 79 9.88 2.99 -1.96
N HIS A 80 9.55 2.06 -2.85
CA HIS A 80 10.55 1.37 -3.66
C HIS A 80 11.18 2.33 -4.70
N PRO A 81 12.51 2.30 -4.92
CA PRO A 81 13.20 3.24 -5.81
C PRO A 81 12.66 3.25 -7.25
N GLU A 82 12.19 2.11 -7.76
CA GLU A 82 11.63 2.01 -9.11
C GLU A 82 10.33 2.81 -9.29
N ASP A 83 9.66 3.21 -8.21
CA ASP A 83 8.43 4.01 -8.25
C ASP A 83 8.63 5.45 -7.71
N ARG A 84 9.75 5.74 -7.04
CA ARG A 84 10.00 7.05 -6.41
C ARG A 84 9.80 8.23 -7.36
N TYR A 85 10.20 8.08 -8.63
CA TYR A 85 10.06 9.14 -9.62
C TYR A 85 8.61 9.62 -9.82
N MET A 86 7.62 8.77 -9.52
CA MET A 86 6.21 9.12 -9.65
C MET A 86 5.73 10.10 -8.57
N LEU A 87 6.44 10.24 -7.45
CA LEU A 87 6.11 11.23 -6.41
C LEU A 87 6.20 12.66 -6.93
N SER A 88 7.12 12.93 -7.87
CA SER A 88 7.29 14.26 -8.49
C SER A 88 6.82 14.33 -9.95
N ASP A 89 6.73 13.20 -10.64
CA ASP A 89 6.27 13.12 -12.03
C ASP A 89 5.26 11.96 -12.22
N PRO A 90 4.07 12.07 -11.63
CA PRO A 90 3.04 11.01 -11.72
C PRO A 90 2.56 10.78 -13.15
N ALA A 91 2.78 11.75 -14.07
CA ALA A 91 2.43 11.59 -15.48
C ALA A 91 3.12 10.40 -16.15
N ARG A 92 4.23 9.92 -15.60
CA ARG A 92 4.97 8.77 -16.14
C ARG A 92 4.31 7.43 -15.80
N GLY A 93 3.52 7.36 -14.72
CA GLY A 93 2.83 6.13 -14.27
C GLY A 93 1.37 6.02 -14.74
N ILE A 94 0.79 7.04 -15.37
CA ILE A 94 -0.64 7.11 -15.66
C ILE A 94 -0.95 7.16 -17.16
N GLY A 95 -2.20 6.80 -17.50
CA GLY A 95 -2.69 6.83 -18.88
C GLY A 95 -3.02 8.24 -19.39
N PRO A 96 -3.25 8.40 -20.71
CA PRO A 96 -3.45 9.70 -21.36
C PRO A 96 -4.55 10.57 -20.75
N LYS A 97 -5.70 9.98 -20.40
CA LYS A 97 -6.83 10.73 -19.82
C LYS A 97 -6.48 11.34 -18.47
N MET A 98 -5.73 10.61 -17.65
CA MET A 98 -5.32 11.11 -16.34
C MET A 98 -4.24 12.18 -16.47
N LYS A 99 -3.38 12.10 -17.52
CA LYS A 99 -2.41 13.17 -17.84
C LYS A 99 -3.11 14.50 -18.14
N GLU A 100 -4.24 14.48 -18.85
CA GLU A 100 -5.03 15.68 -19.09
C GLU A 100 -5.62 16.24 -17.79
N PHE A 101 -6.09 15.37 -16.89
CA PHE A 101 -6.67 15.79 -15.60
C PHE A 101 -5.64 16.49 -14.71
N ILE A 102 -4.41 16.01 -14.65
CA ILE A 102 -3.35 16.61 -13.82
C ILE A 102 -2.56 17.72 -14.52
N GLN A 103 -2.94 18.08 -15.75
CA GLN A 103 -2.22 19.08 -16.52
C GLN A 103 -2.20 20.44 -15.80
N GLY A 104 -0.99 20.96 -15.57
CA GLY A 104 -0.79 22.23 -14.84
C GLY A 104 -0.73 22.08 -13.32
N MET A 105 -0.92 20.87 -12.77
CA MET A 105 -0.64 20.59 -11.37
C MET A 105 0.87 20.37 -11.17
N THR A 106 1.36 20.72 -9.99
CA THR A 106 2.75 20.48 -9.59
C THR A 106 2.75 19.47 -8.46
N PHE A 107 3.53 18.41 -8.63
CA PHE A 107 3.75 17.39 -7.63
C PHE A 107 5.20 17.47 -7.15
N VAL A 108 5.40 17.33 -5.86
CA VAL A 108 6.72 17.37 -5.22
C VAL A 108 6.79 16.22 -4.23
N GLU A 109 7.90 15.49 -4.23
CA GLU A 109 8.09 14.41 -3.27
C GLU A 109 8.17 14.96 -1.82
N PRO A 110 7.86 14.14 -0.80
CA PRO A 110 8.12 14.49 0.60
C PRO A 110 9.57 14.89 0.83
N ASP A 111 9.84 15.72 1.85
CA ASP A 111 11.19 16.22 2.14
C ASP A 111 12.16 15.08 2.53
N GLU A 112 11.65 14.00 3.13
CA GLU A 112 12.41 12.80 3.44
C GLU A 112 11.74 11.58 2.80
N VAL A 113 12.48 10.90 1.90
CA VAL A 113 12.04 9.68 1.22
C VAL A 113 13.08 8.59 1.44
N ILE A 114 12.65 7.50 2.07
CA ILE A 114 13.48 6.31 2.33
C ILE A 114 13.15 5.25 1.30
N GLU A 115 14.17 4.80 0.57
CA GLU A 115 14.03 3.79 -0.46
C GLU A 115 14.04 2.37 0.14
N LEU A 116 13.13 1.54 -0.36
CA LEU A 116 12.89 0.17 0.09
C LEU A 116 13.55 -0.86 -0.82
N ALA A 117 13.96 -1.96 -0.23
CA ALA A 117 14.38 -3.16 -0.95
C ALA A 117 13.59 -4.40 -0.48
N ASP A 118 13.59 -5.44 -1.33
CA ASP A 118 12.98 -6.73 -1.00
C ASP A 118 13.59 -7.35 0.26
N GLY A 119 12.74 -7.73 1.21
CA GLY A 119 13.15 -8.32 2.49
C GLY A 119 13.51 -7.32 3.58
N ASP A 120 13.47 -6.02 3.31
CA ASP A 120 13.68 -5.00 4.34
C ASP A 120 12.70 -5.13 5.50
N LYS A 121 13.15 -4.69 6.66
CA LYS A 121 12.32 -4.61 7.86
C LYS A 121 12.27 -3.17 8.35
N ILE A 122 11.09 -2.59 8.32
CA ILE A 122 10.82 -1.25 8.84
C ILE A 122 10.25 -1.41 10.24
N THR A 123 10.76 -0.65 11.20
CA THR A 123 10.18 -0.63 12.56
C THR A 123 9.71 0.79 12.86
N GLU A 124 8.39 0.97 12.89
CA GLU A 124 7.72 2.24 13.10
C GLU A 124 6.52 2.08 14.03
N ALA A 125 6.26 3.07 14.88
CA ALA A 125 5.18 3.04 15.87
C ALA A 125 5.15 1.73 16.70
N GLY A 126 6.31 1.15 17.01
CA GLY A 126 6.43 -0.13 17.73
C GLY A 126 6.02 -1.37 16.92
N MET A 127 5.76 -1.24 15.63
CA MET A 127 5.41 -2.33 14.72
C MET A 127 6.55 -2.63 13.75
N THR A 128 6.72 -3.90 13.38
CA THR A 128 7.68 -4.29 12.34
C THR A 128 6.96 -4.73 11.08
N PHE A 129 7.34 -4.11 9.96
CA PHE A 129 6.84 -4.43 8.62
C PHE A 129 7.94 -5.10 7.81
N VAL A 130 7.61 -6.22 7.17
CA VAL A 130 8.48 -6.86 6.18
C VAL A 130 8.05 -6.40 4.79
N VAL A 131 9.00 -5.99 3.97
CA VAL A 131 8.78 -5.53 2.61
C VAL A 131 8.94 -6.70 1.64
N ASP A 132 7.90 -7.03 0.89
CA ASP A 132 7.96 -7.97 -0.22
C ASP A 132 7.86 -7.18 -1.54
N HIS A 133 8.90 -7.19 -2.35
CA HIS A 133 8.88 -6.58 -3.68
C HIS A 133 8.03 -7.43 -4.63
N THR A 134 6.96 -6.84 -5.15
CA THR A 134 5.93 -7.52 -5.98
C THR A 134 5.69 -6.78 -7.30
N PRO A 135 6.72 -6.63 -8.15
CA PRO A 135 6.61 -5.89 -9.40
C PRO A 135 5.60 -6.54 -10.36
N GLY A 136 4.98 -5.69 -11.20
CA GLY A 136 4.07 -6.13 -12.26
C GLY A 136 2.84 -5.25 -12.44
N HIS A 137 2.27 -4.69 -11.37
CA HIS A 137 1.34 -3.56 -11.47
C HIS A 137 2.12 -2.26 -11.79
N THR A 138 3.11 -1.96 -10.98
CA THR A 138 4.24 -1.08 -11.27
C THR A 138 5.55 -1.84 -11.10
N GLN A 139 6.68 -1.22 -11.44
CA GLN A 139 7.99 -1.85 -11.22
C GLN A 139 8.42 -1.80 -9.76
N GLY A 140 7.96 -0.80 -9.02
CA GLY A 140 8.25 -0.62 -7.61
C GLY A 140 7.16 -1.09 -6.64
N SER A 141 6.14 -1.83 -7.10
CA SER A 141 5.10 -2.34 -6.21
C SER A 141 5.68 -3.19 -5.09
N VAL A 142 5.26 -2.92 -3.85
CA VAL A 142 5.61 -3.71 -2.67
C VAL A 142 4.36 -4.08 -1.88
N VAL A 143 4.47 -5.16 -1.13
CA VAL A 143 3.51 -5.57 -0.10
C VAL A 143 4.17 -5.37 1.26
N PHE A 144 3.50 -4.70 2.18
CA PHE A 144 3.93 -4.61 3.57
C PHE A 144 3.26 -5.69 4.38
N ARG A 145 4.04 -6.57 5.00
CA ARG A 145 3.51 -7.58 5.93
C ARG A 145 3.83 -7.23 7.36
N THR A 146 2.85 -7.37 8.23
CA THR A 146 3.02 -7.23 9.68
C THR A 146 2.14 -8.24 10.41
N GLN A 147 2.23 -8.27 11.71
CA GLN A 147 1.43 -9.17 12.56
C GLN A 147 0.67 -8.38 13.59
N ALA A 148 -0.64 -8.61 13.66
CA ALA A 148 -1.50 -8.08 14.70
C ALA A 148 -1.69 -9.11 15.81
N ASN A 149 -1.50 -8.71 17.05
CA ASN A 149 -1.89 -9.52 18.21
C ASN A 149 -3.39 -9.32 18.47
N THR A 150 -4.14 -10.40 18.49
CA THR A 150 -5.57 -10.40 18.83
C THR A 150 -5.82 -11.29 20.06
N GLU A 151 -7.02 -11.22 20.64
CA GLU A 151 -7.42 -12.11 21.75
C GLU A 151 -7.34 -13.60 21.37
N SER A 152 -7.52 -13.91 20.07
CA SER A 152 -7.46 -15.28 19.53
C SER A 152 -6.05 -15.72 19.12
N GLY A 153 -5.04 -14.85 19.27
CA GLY A 153 -3.66 -15.08 18.86
C GLY A 153 -3.20 -14.11 17.75
N PRO A 154 -1.97 -14.30 17.27
CA PRO A 154 -1.41 -13.46 16.21
C PRO A 154 -2.11 -13.69 14.88
N VAL A 155 -2.36 -12.62 14.14
CA VAL A 155 -2.94 -12.62 12.78
C VAL A 155 -1.97 -11.92 11.84
N ASP A 156 -1.60 -12.60 10.76
CA ASP A 156 -0.75 -12.01 9.73
C ASP A 156 -1.57 -11.10 8.81
N LEU A 157 -1.04 -9.92 8.55
CA LEU A 157 -1.64 -8.88 7.71
C LEU A 157 -0.72 -8.59 6.53
N ALA A 158 -1.31 -8.45 5.33
CA ALA A 158 -0.63 -8.07 4.11
C ALA A 158 -1.34 -6.87 3.47
N PHE A 159 -0.68 -5.71 3.47
CA PHE A 159 -1.12 -4.52 2.73
C PHE A 159 -0.63 -4.65 1.31
N THR A 160 -1.52 -5.10 0.43
CA THR A 160 -1.14 -5.57 -0.91
C THR A 160 -1.12 -4.48 -1.97
N GLY A 161 -1.54 -3.24 -1.62
CA GLY A 161 -1.71 -2.21 -2.63
C GLY A 161 -2.50 -2.75 -3.82
N ASP A 162 -2.00 -2.51 -5.01
CA ASP A 162 -2.62 -2.97 -6.25
C ASP A 162 -2.00 -4.26 -6.81
N THR A 163 -1.41 -5.08 -5.93
CA THR A 163 -0.92 -6.41 -6.33
C THR A 163 -2.06 -7.45 -6.33
N LEU A 164 -2.84 -7.53 -5.25
CA LEU A 164 -3.91 -8.52 -5.07
C LEU A 164 -5.14 -7.88 -4.42
N PHE A 165 -6.31 -8.12 -5.01
CA PHE A 165 -7.62 -7.68 -4.55
C PHE A 165 -8.54 -8.86 -4.25
N GLN A 166 -9.65 -8.59 -3.58
CA GLN A 166 -10.73 -9.56 -3.44
C GLN A 166 -11.28 -9.98 -4.82
N GLY A 167 -11.01 -11.21 -5.23
CA GLY A 167 -11.47 -11.78 -6.50
C GLY A 167 -10.82 -11.17 -7.75
N SER A 168 -9.74 -10.40 -7.62
CA SER A 168 -9.07 -9.74 -8.74
C SER A 168 -7.57 -9.52 -8.45
N ILE A 169 -6.87 -8.97 -9.45
CA ILE A 169 -5.48 -8.52 -9.34
C ILE A 169 -5.35 -7.13 -9.94
N GLY A 170 -4.26 -6.43 -9.66
CA GLY A 170 -3.95 -5.15 -10.25
C GLY A 170 -3.89 -5.17 -11.77
N ARG A 171 -4.23 -4.06 -12.39
CA ARG A 171 -4.01 -3.89 -13.84
C ARG A 171 -2.52 -3.82 -14.14
N SER A 172 -2.14 -4.22 -15.34
CA SER A 172 -0.75 -4.27 -15.78
C SER A 172 -0.55 -3.65 -17.17
N ASP A 173 -1.50 -2.81 -17.61
CA ASP A 173 -1.53 -2.17 -18.92
C ASP A 173 -1.09 -0.69 -18.88
N LEU A 174 -0.77 -0.15 -17.70
CA LEU A 174 -0.19 1.17 -17.53
C LEU A 174 1.34 1.15 -17.71
N PRO A 175 1.99 2.32 -17.88
CA PRO A 175 3.45 2.39 -18.01
C PRO A 175 4.15 1.69 -16.84
N GLY A 176 5.08 0.80 -17.12
CA GLY A 176 5.77 -0.02 -16.12
C GLY A 176 5.06 -1.33 -15.77
N GLY A 177 3.80 -1.52 -16.19
CA GLY A 177 3.04 -2.74 -15.92
C GLY A 177 3.50 -3.95 -16.74
N ASN A 178 3.41 -5.14 -16.14
CA ASN A 178 3.73 -6.44 -16.76
C ASN A 178 2.91 -7.55 -16.11
N HIS A 179 2.00 -8.12 -16.88
CA HIS A 179 1.05 -9.13 -16.38
C HIS A 179 1.72 -10.42 -15.90
N GLU A 180 2.69 -10.93 -16.67
CA GLU A 180 3.40 -12.16 -16.30
C GLU A 180 4.22 -11.97 -15.02
N GLN A 181 4.85 -10.80 -14.88
CA GLN A 181 5.61 -10.43 -13.71
C GLN A 181 4.71 -10.31 -12.47
N LEU A 182 3.52 -9.70 -12.62
CA LEU A 182 2.53 -9.59 -11.55
C LEU A 182 2.09 -10.96 -11.03
N LEU A 183 1.74 -11.88 -11.94
CA LEU A 183 1.37 -13.24 -11.57
C LEU A 183 2.53 -14.00 -10.89
N ALA A 184 3.75 -13.84 -11.40
CA ALA A 184 4.94 -14.42 -10.77
C ALA A 184 5.22 -13.84 -9.37
N SER A 185 5.00 -12.55 -9.17
CA SER A 185 5.11 -11.88 -7.86
C SER A 185 4.08 -12.42 -6.87
N ILE A 186 2.82 -12.52 -7.28
CA ILE A 186 1.75 -13.11 -6.46
C ILE A 186 2.10 -14.55 -6.07
N ALA A 187 2.52 -15.39 -7.03
CA ALA A 187 2.87 -16.78 -6.78
C ALA A 187 4.01 -16.94 -5.77
N ARG A 188 5.06 -16.11 -5.89
CA ARG A 188 6.28 -16.20 -5.05
C ARG A 188 6.12 -15.57 -3.68
N LYS A 189 5.37 -14.47 -3.58
CA LYS A 189 5.33 -13.64 -2.36
C LYS A 189 4.03 -13.80 -1.58
N LEU A 190 2.90 -14.02 -2.24
CA LEU A 190 1.60 -14.07 -1.59
C LEU A 190 1.04 -15.49 -1.46
N LEU A 191 1.09 -16.31 -2.51
CA LEU A 191 0.54 -17.67 -2.44
C LEU A 191 1.36 -18.62 -1.55
N VAL A 192 2.53 -18.23 -1.08
CA VAL A 192 3.33 -18.98 -0.09
C VAL A 192 2.91 -18.67 1.36
N LEU A 193 2.12 -17.62 1.58
CA LEU A 193 1.62 -17.24 2.90
C LEU A 193 0.51 -18.16 3.37
N GLY A 194 0.27 -18.17 4.68
CA GLY A 194 -0.81 -18.95 5.29
C GLY A 194 -2.20 -18.49 4.82
N ASP A 195 -3.15 -19.43 4.74
CA ASP A 195 -4.52 -19.16 4.28
C ASP A 195 -5.25 -18.09 5.10
N GLU A 196 -4.93 -17.99 6.40
CA GLU A 196 -5.51 -17.02 7.34
C GLU A 196 -4.90 -15.61 7.23
N THR A 197 -3.85 -15.42 6.41
CA THR A 197 -3.27 -14.09 6.21
C THR A 197 -4.32 -13.17 5.61
N VAL A 198 -4.60 -12.07 6.30
CA VAL A 198 -5.57 -11.06 5.87
C VAL A 198 -4.97 -10.21 4.77
N VAL A 199 -5.68 -10.08 3.65
CA VAL A 199 -5.35 -9.22 2.53
C VAL A 199 -6.06 -7.87 2.70
N LEU A 200 -5.27 -6.80 2.77
CA LEU A 200 -5.69 -5.41 2.90
C LEU A 200 -5.28 -4.68 1.61
N PRO A 201 -6.17 -4.62 0.59
CA PRO A 201 -5.81 -4.14 -0.73
C PRO A 201 -5.89 -2.63 -0.86
N GLY A 202 -5.29 -2.09 -1.93
CA GLY A 202 -5.41 -0.68 -2.29
C GLY A 202 -6.84 -0.25 -2.65
N HIS A 203 -7.65 -1.17 -3.18
CA HIS A 203 -9.04 -0.89 -3.54
C HIS A 203 -9.97 -2.02 -3.15
N GLY A 204 -11.23 -1.67 -2.83
CA GLY A 204 -12.28 -2.63 -2.52
C GLY A 204 -12.20 -3.22 -1.11
N GLY A 205 -12.81 -4.38 -0.92
CA GLY A 205 -12.91 -5.03 0.38
C GLY A 205 -11.72 -5.90 0.72
N ASN A 206 -11.58 -6.21 2.02
CA ASN A 206 -10.57 -7.12 2.52
C ASN A 206 -10.86 -8.57 2.09
N SER A 207 -9.81 -9.40 2.04
CA SER A 207 -9.90 -10.82 1.74
C SER A 207 -8.94 -11.62 2.61
N SER A 208 -8.67 -12.87 2.25
CA SER A 208 -7.59 -13.69 2.81
C SER A 208 -6.85 -14.43 1.71
N ILE A 209 -5.61 -14.80 1.97
CA ILE A 209 -4.81 -15.58 1.00
C ILE A 209 -5.51 -16.89 0.63
N GLY A 210 -6.13 -17.58 1.58
CA GLY A 210 -6.89 -18.81 1.33
C GLY A 210 -8.10 -18.59 0.43
N ALA A 211 -8.85 -17.51 0.63
CA ALA A 211 -9.98 -17.15 -0.22
C ALA A 211 -9.52 -16.88 -1.65
N GLU A 212 -8.48 -16.07 -1.81
CA GLU A 212 -7.95 -15.72 -3.14
C GLU A 212 -7.33 -16.93 -3.85
N ARG A 213 -6.58 -17.76 -3.14
CA ARG A 213 -6.02 -19.00 -3.70
C ARG A 213 -7.11 -19.92 -4.25
N SER A 214 -8.27 -20.00 -3.58
CA SER A 214 -9.34 -20.91 -3.93
C SER A 214 -10.32 -20.37 -4.97
N SER A 215 -10.55 -19.06 -5.02
CA SER A 215 -11.66 -18.49 -5.80
C SER A 215 -11.30 -17.35 -6.74
N ASN A 216 -10.10 -16.78 -6.64
CA ASN A 216 -9.70 -15.69 -7.51
C ASN A 216 -9.47 -16.20 -8.95
N PRO A 217 -10.25 -15.72 -9.96
CA PRO A 217 -10.19 -16.27 -11.32
C PRO A 217 -8.83 -16.06 -12.01
N PHE A 218 -8.02 -15.09 -11.56
CA PHE A 218 -6.69 -14.85 -12.10
C PHE A 218 -5.63 -15.79 -11.53
N LEU A 219 -5.92 -16.42 -10.38
CA LEU A 219 -4.99 -17.29 -9.66
C LEU A 219 -5.30 -18.78 -9.85
N VAL A 220 -6.43 -19.12 -10.47
CA VAL A 220 -6.79 -20.52 -10.76
C VAL A 220 -5.72 -21.15 -11.65
N GLY A 221 -5.08 -22.20 -11.16
CA GLY A 221 -3.98 -22.91 -11.85
C GLY A 221 -2.59 -22.35 -11.58
N LEU A 222 -2.46 -21.23 -10.84
CA LEU A 222 -1.19 -20.80 -10.28
C LEU A 222 -0.87 -21.63 -9.03
N SER A 223 0.32 -22.21 -9.00
CA SER A 223 0.87 -22.82 -7.78
C SER A 223 1.82 -21.84 -7.10
N ALA A 224 1.91 -21.92 -5.76
CA ALA A 224 2.96 -21.24 -5.01
C ALA A 224 4.33 -21.62 -5.60
N GLN A 225 5.21 -20.64 -5.76
CA GLN A 225 6.58 -20.84 -6.24
C GLN A 225 7.54 -20.53 -5.09
N GLU A 226 8.33 -21.51 -4.70
CA GLU A 226 9.40 -21.35 -3.71
C GLU A 226 10.59 -20.55 -4.25
#